data_4201ad86421c6867dfb9bb8672481d11
#
_entry.id   4201ad86421c6867dfb9bb8672481d11
#
_cell.length_a   1.000
_cell.length_b   1.000
_cell.length_c   1.000
_cell.angle_alpha   90.00
_cell.angle_beta   90.00
_cell.angle_gamma   90.00
#
_symmetry.space_group_name_H-M   'P 1'
#
loop_
_entity.id
_entity.type
_entity.pdbx_description
1 polymer ?
#
loop_
_entity_poly.entity_id
_entity_poly.type
_entity_poly.pdbx_seq_one_letter_code
_entity_poly.pdbx_strand_id
1 'polypeptide(L)'
;MEKDSKYMYVYIYIYMERPSWDEYFKEIVQVTSKRSPCNRLKVGCLLVKENRIVSQGYNGYLPDCPHKSIIRDNHEQAKVHAEQNAICDCAKRGVSTMGCVAYITHYPCIICTRLLLASGINEIKYKVNK
;
A
#
# COMPACT_ATOMS: atom_id res chain seq x y z
N MET A 1 0.78 28.16 -14.61
CA MET A 1 1.13 27.83 -13.22
C MET A 1 0.50 26.52 -12.82
N GLU A 2 1.22 25.75 -12.06
CA GLU A 2 0.79 24.43 -11.65
C GLU A 2 -0.50 24.42 -10.83
N LYS A 3 -0.66 25.40 -9.97
CA LYS A 3 -1.86 25.48 -9.13
C LYS A 3 -3.14 25.67 -9.93
N ASP A 4 -3.05 26.18 -11.14
CA ASP A 4 -4.22 26.36 -12.00
C ASP A 4 -4.52 25.11 -12.80
N SER A 5 -3.51 24.26 -13.04
CA SER A 5 -3.67 23.06 -13.84
C SER A 5 -4.60 22.04 -13.19
N LYS A 6 -4.70 22.02 -11.86
CA LYS A 6 -5.58 21.04 -11.18
C LYS A 6 -7.05 21.24 -11.51
N TYR A 7 -7.48 22.44 -11.87
CA TYR A 7 -8.86 22.68 -12.27
C TYR A 7 -9.13 22.23 -13.70
N MET A 8 -8.09 22.20 -14.52
CA MET A 8 -8.21 21.69 -15.88
C MET A 8 -8.49 20.19 -15.94
N TYR A 9 -8.00 19.44 -14.97
CA TYR A 9 -8.20 18.00 -14.92
C TYR A 9 -9.67 17.61 -14.78
N VAL A 10 -10.49 18.45 -14.16
CA VAL A 10 -11.91 18.17 -14.01
C VAL A 10 -12.58 18.03 -15.37
N TYR A 11 -12.25 18.88 -16.33
CA TYR A 11 -12.82 18.80 -17.67
C TYR A 11 -12.34 17.57 -18.44
N ILE A 12 -11.09 17.19 -18.25
CA ILE A 12 -10.54 16.03 -18.90
C ILE A 12 -11.26 14.77 -18.44
N TYR A 13 -11.49 14.64 -17.13
CA TYR A 13 -12.14 13.47 -16.56
C TYR A 13 -13.59 13.31 -16.99
N ILE A 14 -14.28 14.39 -17.31
CA ILE A 14 -15.65 14.31 -17.80
C ILE A 14 -15.73 13.47 -19.07
N TYR A 15 -14.70 13.51 -19.91
CA TYR A 15 -14.67 12.84 -21.19
C TYR A 15 -13.87 11.54 -21.19
N MET A 16 -13.29 11.16 -20.07
CA MET A 16 -12.51 9.94 -19.97
C MET A 16 -13.38 8.78 -19.52
N GLU A 17 -13.05 7.60 -20.00
CA GLU A 17 -13.69 6.40 -19.55
C GLU A 17 -13.39 6.17 -18.07
N ARG A 18 -14.41 5.78 -17.35
CA ARG A 18 -14.30 5.56 -15.90
C ARG A 18 -13.50 4.28 -15.65
N PRO A 19 -12.45 4.32 -14.81
CA PRO A 19 -11.69 3.11 -14.50
C PRO A 19 -12.51 2.12 -13.69
N SER A 20 -12.22 0.83 -13.85
CA SER A 20 -12.77 -0.19 -12.98
C SER A 20 -12.22 -0.02 -11.57
N TRP A 21 -12.86 -0.66 -10.58
CA TRP A 21 -12.36 -0.62 -9.22
C TRP A 21 -10.93 -1.18 -9.11
N ASP A 22 -10.64 -2.26 -9.82
CA ASP A 22 -9.29 -2.84 -9.83
C ASP A 22 -8.27 -1.87 -10.40
N GLU A 23 -8.57 -1.26 -11.53
CA GLU A 23 -7.68 -0.27 -12.13
C GLU A 23 -7.44 0.91 -11.21
N TYR A 24 -8.50 1.40 -10.59
CA TYR A 24 -8.45 2.51 -9.66
C TYR A 24 -7.54 2.20 -8.47
N PHE A 25 -7.76 1.06 -7.80
CA PHE A 25 -6.94 0.71 -6.64
C PHE A 25 -5.51 0.36 -7.02
N LYS A 26 -5.30 -0.22 -8.21
CA LYS A 26 -3.94 -0.46 -8.71
C LYS A 26 -3.17 0.83 -8.93
N GLU A 27 -3.83 1.87 -9.42
CA GLU A 27 -3.19 3.17 -9.56
C GLU A 27 -2.89 3.80 -8.21
N ILE A 28 -3.84 3.75 -7.28
CA ILE A 28 -3.64 4.31 -5.94
C ILE A 28 -2.48 3.63 -5.23
N VAL A 29 -2.38 2.30 -5.30
CA VAL A 29 -1.29 1.59 -4.62
C VAL A 29 0.07 1.93 -5.21
N GLN A 30 0.14 2.23 -6.51
CA GLN A 30 1.37 2.70 -7.14
C GLN A 30 1.79 4.05 -6.57
N VAL A 31 0.84 4.96 -6.42
CA VAL A 31 1.12 6.27 -5.81
C VAL A 31 1.54 6.11 -4.35
N THR A 32 0.86 5.22 -3.62
CA THR A 32 1.20 4.94 -2.22
C THR A 32 2.64 4.47 -2.09
N SER A 33 3.11 3.62 -3.00
CA SER A 33 4.47 3.10 -2.95
C SER A 33 5.53 4.20 -3.08
N LYS A 34 5.20 5.29 -3.75
CA LYS A 34 6.15 6.39 -3.96
C LYS A 34 6.53 7.10 -2.66
N ARG A 35 5.74 6.93 -1.61
CA ARG A 35 6.05 7.49 -0.29
C ARG A 35 7.15 6.72 0.41
N SER A 36 7.50 5.51 -0.05
CA SER A 36 8.54 4.72 0.56
C SER A 36 9.89 5.44 0.50
N PRO A 37 10.64 5.51 1.61
CA PRO A 37 11.99 6.07 1.62
C PRO A 37 13.05 5.10 1.09
N CYS A 38 12.66 3.86 0.78
CA CYS A 38 13.62 2.84 0.34
C CYS A 38 14.05 3.11 -1.10
N ASN A 39 15.36 3.17 -1.33
CA ASN A 39 15.90 3.41 -2.67
C ASN A 39 15.92 2.14 -3.51
N ARG A 40 16.01 1.00 -2.87
CA ARG A 40 16.17 -0.28 -3.54
C ARG A 40 14.88 -0.78 -4.15
N LEU A 41 13.79 -0.72 -3.41
CA LEU A 41 12.48 -1.16 -3.88
C LEU A 41 11.39 -0.43 -3.10
N LYS A 42 10.46 0.18 -3.80
CA LYS A 42 9.33 0.89 -3.19
C LYS A 42 8.08 0.03 -3.38
N VAL A 43 7.52 -0.41 -2.27
CA VAL A 43 6.35 -1.27 -2.23
C VAL A 43 5.20 -0.53 -1.57
N GLY A 44 4.00 -0.68 -2.12
CA GLY A 44 2.77 -0.15 -1.53
C GLY A 44 1.77 -1.25 -1.31
N CYS A 45 0.92 -1.07 -0.30
CA CYS A 45 -0.17 -1.98 0.01
C CYS A 45 -1.42 -1.19 0.39
N LEU A 46 -2.55 -1.54 -0.22
CA LEU A 46 -3.86 -1.05 0.18
C LEU A 46 -4.68 -2.20 0.72
N LEU A 47 -5.41 -1.96 1.80
CA LEU A 47 -6.43 -2.88 2.26
C LEU A 47 -7.78 -2.24 1.95
N VAL A 48 -8.60 -2.96 1.19
CA VAL A 48 -9.87 -2.45 0.66
C VAL A 48 -11.00 -3.36 1.08
N LYS A 49 -12.11 -2.78 1.52
CA LYS A 49 -13.32 -3.53 1.86
C LYS A 49 -14.52 -2.80 1.28
N GLU A 50 -15.35 -3.54 0.52
CA GLU A 50 -16.53 -2.96 -0.11
C GLU A 50 -16.23 -1.70 -0.91
N ASN A 51 -15.13 -1.76 -1.68
CA ASN A 51 -14.63 -0.66 -2.49
C ASN A 51 -14.26 0.60 -1.70
N ARG A 52 -13.92 0.43 -0.43
CA ARG A 52 -13.42 1.51 0.42
C ARG A 52 -12.02 1.18 0.90
N ILE A 53 -11.13 2.15 0.83
CA ILE A 53 -9.78 1.97 1.36
C ILE A 53 -9.87 2.01 2.89
N VAL A 54 -9.47 0.91 3.50
CA VAL A 54 -9.48 0.74 4.95
C VAL A 54 -8.15 1.15 5.55
N SER A 55 -7.07 0.82 4.86
CA SER A 55 -5.73 1.12 5.29
C SER A 55 -4.79 1.16 4.09
N GLN A 56 -3.66 1.81 4.28
CA GLN A 56 -2.60 1.84 3.28
C GLN A 56 -1.26 1.82 3.99
N GLY A 57 -0.28 1.24 3.34
CA GLY A 57 1.07 1.16 3.87
C GLY A 57 2.09 1.18 2.74
N TYR A 58 3.29 1.54 3.09
CA TYR A 58 4.44 1.43 2.20
C TYR A 58 5.63 0.96 3.02
N ASN A 59 6.59 0.35 2.38
CA ASN A 59 7.74 -0.18 3.10
C ASN A 59 8.65 0.95 3.58
N GLY A 60 9.24 0.77 4.75
CA GLY A 60 10.11 1.76 5.33
C GLY A 60 10.16 1.65 6.84
N TYR A 61 10.43 2.77 7.47
CA TYR A 61 10.52 2.82 8.93
C TYR A 61 9.13 2.98 9.54
N LEU A 62 9.03 2.65 10.83
CA LEU A 62 7.76 2.84 11.54
C LEU A 62 7.38 4.32 11.58
N PRO A 63 6.08 4.62 11.54
CA PRO A 63 5.62 6.01 11.72
C PRO A 63 6.14 6.59 13.02
N ASP A 64 6.53 7.86 12.97
CA ASP A 64 7.03 8.61 14.14
C ASP A 64 8.33 8.06 14.74
N CYS A 65 9.01 7.17 14.05
CA CYS A 65 10.30 6.65 14.48
C CYS A 65 11.44 7.21 13.61
N PRO A 66 12.66 7.29 14.15
CA PRO A 66 13.80 7.75 13.36
C PRO A 66 14.05 6.89 12.12
N HIS A 67 14.39 7.55 11.01
CA HIS A 67 14.75 6.87 9.76
C HIS A 67 16.20 6.43 9.83
N LYS A 68 16.49 5.49 10.71
CA LYS A 68 17.84 4.96 10.91
C LYS A 68 17.83 3.45 10.83
N SER A 69 18.76 2.91 10.05
CA SER A 69 18.96 1.47 9.95
C SER A 69 19.43 0.91 11.28
N ILE A 70 18.91 -0.25 11.60
CA ILE A 70 19.38 -1.05 12.74
C ILE A 70 19.79 -2.40 12.16
N ILE A 71 21.10 -2.62 12.09
CA ILE A 71 21.64 -3.87 11.55
C ILE A 71 21.95 -4.81 12.69
N ARG A 72 21.39 -6.00 12.63
CA ARG A 72 21.62 -7.06 13.62
C ARG A 72 21.71 -8.38 12.87
N ASP A 73 22.75 -9.14 13.14
CA ASP A 73 23.02 -10.41 12.46
C ASP A 73 23.02 -10.26 10.92
N ASN A 74 23.59 -9.16 10.46
CA ASN A 74 23.70 -8.80 9.03
C ASN A 74 22.34 -8.53 8.36
N HIS A 75 21.27 -8.32 9.15
CA HIS A 75 19.93 -8.03 8.63
C HIS A 75 19.44 -6.67 9.10
N GLU A 76 18.76 -5.96 8.21
CA GLU A 76 18.10 -4.71 8.53
C GLU A 76 16.87 -5.01 9.40
N GLN A 77 16.84 -4.44 10.61
CA GLN A 77 15.78 -4.71 11.59
C GLN A 77 14.81 -3.55 11.76
N ALA A 78 15.18 -2.35 11.31
CA ALA A 78 14.35 -1.17 11.53
C ALA A 78 13.25 -0.97 10.50
N LYS A 79 13.36 -1.59 9.35
CA LYS A 79 12.40 -1.41 8.25
C LYS A 79 11.28 -2.43 8.32
N VAL A 80 10.10 -2.00 7.91
CA VAL A 80 8.88 -2.79 7.94
C VAL A 80 8.35 -2.90 6.51
N HIS A 81 7.71 -4.02 6.19
CA HIS A 81 7.12 -4.21 4.86
C HIS A 81 5.82 -3.40 4.74
N ALA A 82 5.45 -3.09 3.51
CA ALA A 82 4.22 -2.34 3.22
C ALA A 82 2.99 -3.03 3.80
N GLU A 83 2.91 -4.34 3.64
CA GLU A 83 1.80 -5.15 4.14
C GLU A 83 1.72 -5.12 5.66
N GLN A 84 2.87 -5.22 6.33
CA GLN A 84 2.95 -5.13 7.79
C GLN A 84 2.47 -3.76 8.27
N ASN A 85 2.92 -2.70 7.62
CA ASN A 85 2.49 -1.34 7.97
C ASN A 85 0.97 -1.17 7.81
N ALA A 86 0.39 -1.68 6.73
CA ALA A 86 -1.04 -1.58 6.49
C ALA A 86 -1.84 -2.32 7.56
N ILE A 87 -1.43 -3.55 7.92
CA ILE A 87 -2.10 -4.35 8.94
C ILE A 87 -1.98 -3.67 10.31
N CYS A 88 -0.78 -3.22 10.66
CA CYS A 88 -0.54 -2.57 11.95
C CYS A 88 -1.29 -1.25 12.09
N ASP A 89 -1.44 -0.51 11.00
CA ASP A 89 -2.26 0.70 10.99
C ASP A 89 -3.70 0.37 11.37
N CYS A 90 -4.27 -0.68 10.82
CA CYS A 90 -5.60 -1.14 11.20
C CYS A 90 -5.66 -1.50 12.68
N ALA A 91 -4.67 -2.25 13.16
CA ALA A 91 -4.62 -2.65 14.57
C ALA A 91 -4.57 -1.44 15.49
N LYS A 92 -3.75 -0.45 15.14
CA LYS A 92 -3.58 0.77 15.94
C LYS A 92 -4.88 1.58 16.02
N ARG A 93 -5.63 1.66 14.93
CA ARG A 93 -6.88 2.43 14.86
C ARG A 93 -8.10 1.63 15.29
N GLY A 94 -7.96 0.36 15.63
CA GLY A 94 -9.08 -0.50 15.99
C GLY A 94 -10.01 -0.83 14.83
N VAL A 95 -9.46 -0.93 13.63
CA VAL A 95 -10.21 -1.25 12.41
C VAL A 95 -9.96 -2.70 12.04
N SER A 96 -11.03 -3.44 11.78
CA SER A 96 -10.92 -4.85 11.39
C SER A 96 -10.38 -5.00 9.97
N THR A 97 -9.47 -5.95 9.78
CA THR A 97 -8.98 -6.35 8.47
C THR A 97 -9.80 -7.48 7.86
N MET A 98 -10.77 -7.99 8.61
CA MET A 98 -11.58 -9.14 8.18
C MET A 98 -12.29 -8.85 6.86
N GLY A 99 -12.11 -9.74 5.89
CA GLY A 99 -12.79 -9.63 4.61
C GLY A 99 -12.23 -8.62 3.64
N CYS A 100 -11.10 -8.00 3.97
CA CYS A 100 -10.45 -7.06 3.06
C CYS A 100 -9.83 -7.76 1.86
N VAL A 101 -9.66 -6.99 0.79
CA VAL A 101 -8.82 -7.33 -0.37
C VAL A 101 -7.56 -6.51 -0.25
N ALA A 102 -6.41 -7.15 -0.43
CA ALA A 102 -5.13 -6.44 -0.42
C ALA A 102 -4.67 -6.19 -1.85
N TYR A 103 -4.40 -4.92 -2.18
CA TYR A 103 -3.75 -4.55 -3.43
C TYR A 103 -2.30 -4.21 -3.12
N ILE A 104 -1.38 -4.87 -3.78
CA ILE A 104 0.06 -4.73 -3.51
C ILE A 104 0.78 -4.47 -4.83
N THR A 105 1.77 -3.60 -4.81
CA THR A 105 2.55 -3.29 -6.02
C THR A 105 3.40 -4.47 -6.50
N HIS A 106 3.74 -5.39 -5.60
CA HIS A 106 4.64 -6.51 -5.88
C HIS A 106 4.10 -7.79 -5.26
N TYR A 107 4.58 -8.93 -5.75
CA TYR A 107 4.25 -10.22 -5.15
C TYR A 107 4.72 -10.24 -3.68
N PRO A 108 3.84 -10.56 -2.73
CA PRO A 108 4.20 -10.52 -1.32
C PRO A 108 5.14 -11.67 -0.95
N CYS A 109 6.05 -11.42 0.00
CA CYS A 109 6.89 -12.49 0.55
C CYS A 109 6.03 -13.44 1.38
N ILE A 110 6.59 -14.61 1.69
CA ILE A 110 5.84 -15.64 2.42
C ILE A 110 5.40 -15.17 3.80
N ILE A 111 6.24 -14.37 4.47
CA ILE A 111 5.91 -13.84 5.80
C ILE A 111 4.68 -12.94 5.71
N CYS A 112 4.69 -11.99 4.76
CA CYS A 112 3.56 -11.08 4.57
C CYS A 112 2.31 -11.80 4.11
N THR A 113 2.45 -12.81 3.24
CA THR A 113 1.32 -13.62 2.80
C THR A 113 0.63 -14.28 3.99
N ARG A 114 1.42 -14.86 4.89
CA ARG A 114 0.89 -15.47 6.11
C ARG A 114 0.17 -14.46 7.00
N LEU A 115 0.74 -13.28 7.17
CA LEU A 115 0.13 -12.24 8.00
C LEU A 115 -1.18 -11.75 7.39
N LEU A 116 -1.22 -11.56 6.08
CA LEU A 116 -2.44 -11.15 5.39
C LEU A 116 -3.55 -12.18 5.57
N LEU A 117 -3.24 -13.45 5.35
CA LEU A 117 -4.22 -14.53 5.53
C LEU A 117 -4.67 -14.62 6.98
N ALA A 118 -3.73 -14.56 7.93
CA ALA A 118 -4.05 -14.62 9.36
C ALA A 118 -4.91 -13.43 9.82
N SER A 119 -4.83 -12.32 9.10
CA SER A 119 -5.62 -11.12 9.40
C SER A 119 -7.04 -11.16 8.82
N GLY A 120 -7.41 -12.25 8.16
CA GLY A 120 -8.73 -12.42 7.57
C GLY A 120 -8.90 -11.79 6.21
N ILE A 121 -7.80 -11.50 5.53
CA ILE A 121 -7.83 -10.93 4.18
C ILE A 121 -8.14 -12.06 3.21
N ASN A 122 -9.20 -11.87 2.40
CA ASN A 122 -9.72 -12.92 1.53
C ASN A 122 -8.98 -13.05 0.21
N GLU A 123 -8.42 -11.96 -0.27
CA GLU A 123 -7.89 -11.90 -1.62
C GLU A 123 -6.68 -11.00 -1.66
N ILE A 124 -5.66 -11.42 -2.41
CA ILE A 124 -4.45 -10.62 -2.62
C ILE A 124 -4.32 -10.40 -4.11
N LYS A 125 -4.25 -9.14 -4.53
CA LYS A 125 -4.05 -8.74 -5.92
C LYS A 125 -2.73 -7.99 -6.01
N TYR A 126 -1.90 -8.40 -6.94
CA TYR A 126 -0.57 -7.80 -7.09
C TYR A 126 -0.26 -7.59 -8.57
N LYS A 127 0.70 -6.70 -8.83
CA LYS A 127 1.13 -6.43 -10.19
C LYS A 127 2.08 -7.55 -10.65
N VAL A 128 1.78 -8.12 -11.81
CA VAL A 128 2.66 -9.10 -12.44
C VAL A 128 3.70 -8.33 -13.24
N ASN A 129 4.97 -8.54 -12.90
CA ASN A 129 6.07 -7.99 -13.66
C ASN A 129 6.49 -8.99 -14.73
N LYS A 130 6.51 -8.53 -15.93
CA LYS A 130 6.98 -9.33 -17.05
C LYS A 130 8.41 -8.95 -17.40
#